data_f828bb7ba32835f5bab4a5ac8a8dbd6b
#
_entry.id   f828bb7ba32835f5bab4a5ac8a8dbd6b
#
_cell.length_a   1.000
_cell.length_b   1.000
_cell.length_c   1.000
_cell.angle_alpha   90.00
_cell.angle_beta   90.00
_cell.angle_gamma   90.00
#
_symmetry.space_group_name_H-M   'P 1'
#
loop_
_entity.id
_entity.type
_entity.pdbx_description
1 polymer ?
#
loop_
_entity_poly.entity_id
_entity_poly.type
_entity_poly.pdbx_seq_one_letter_code
_entity_poly.pdbx_strand_id
1 'polypeptide(L)'
;MKPCNRRQLLQSSSVLAVGALATAAEAEETPKPAKWKVLVAGAHPDDPESGCGGTIARYVDRGHEVAILYLTRGEAGIKGKSADEAAAIRTAEAKKGCAILKARPLFAGQIDGATEVNAERYAAVRKIVESEKPDVVFTHWPIDSHPDHRACSLLIYDAWLRLGRKFALYYFEVNLGGQTQCFRPTHYVDITAVEPRKRDACFAHESQNAKGGWYPDMHVKMQLYRGMECRVHMAEAFVHHEQSPYGRLPDM
;
A
#
# COMPACT_ATOMS: atom_id res chain seq x y z
N MET A 1 15.07 55.67 -4.44
CA MET A 1 15.39 54.39 -3.76
C MET A 1 16.89 54.38 -3.46
N LYS A 2 17.29 54.46 -2.18
CA LYS A 2 18.70 54.44 -1.77
C LYS A 2 19.05 53.04 -1.24
N PRO A 3 20.23 52.48 -1.57
CA PRO A 3 20.60 51.13 -1.12
C PRO A 3 21.02 51.12 0.35
N CYS A 4 20.57 50.10 1.08
CA CYS A 4 20.92 49.86 2.48
C CYS A 4 22.33 49.25 2.57
N ASN A 5 23.19 49.87 3.37
CA ASN A 5 24.63 49.51 3.48
C ASN A 5 24.90 48.65 4.71
N ARG A 6 25.59 47.54 4.47
CA ARG A 6 25.90 46.41 5.37
C ARG A 6 27.06 46.68 6.34
N ARG A 7 27.16 47.86 6.94
CA ARG A 7 28.30 48.20 7.79
C ARG A 7 27.95 49.09 8.99
N GLN A 8 27.07 48.63 9.88
CA GLN A 8 26.94 49.23 11.21
C GLN A 8 26.26 48.24 12.18
N LEU A 9 27.00 47.26 12.66
CA LEU A 9 26.63 46.48 13.85
C LEU A 9 27.87 45.78 14.42
N LEU A 10 28.83 46.55 14.87
CA LEU A 10 29.86 46.09 15.76
C LEU A 10 30.25 47.26 16.66
N GLN A 11 29.75 47.26 17.88
CA GLN A 11 30.41 47.82 19.10
C GLN A 11 29.36 48.01 20.19
N SER A 12 29.27 47.03 21.09
CA SER A 12 29.05 47.30 22.50
C SER A 12 29.31 46.01 23.28
N SER A 13 30.55 45.83 23.71
CA SER A 13 30.92 44.83 24.69
C SER A 13 30.47 45.34 26.06
N SER A 14 29.63 44.56 26.76
CA SER A 14 29.38 44.70 28.19
C SER A 14 29.43 43.31 28.78
N VAL A 15 30.50 43.04 29.51
CA VAL A 15 30.71 41.83 30.33
C VAL A 15 29.77 41.94 31.56
N LEU A 16 28.85 41.03 31.69
CA LEU A 16 28.15 40.75 32.93
C LEU A 16 28.23 39.24 33.16
N ALA A 17 29.05 38.85 34.13
CA ALA A 17 29.08 37.52 34.69
C ALA A 17 27.80 37.29 35.51
N VAL A 18 26.98 36.34 35.11
CA VAL A 18 25.88 35.84 35.94
C VAL A 18 25.94 34.31 35.95
N GLY A 19 25.87 33.78 37.14
CA GLY A 19 26.11 32.39 37.49
C GLY A 19 25.26 31.36 36.71
N ALA A 20 25.87 30.25 36.42
CA ALA A 20 25.27 29.09 35.81
C ALA A 20 24.30 28.42 36.83
N LEU A 21 23.02 28.69 36.71
CA LEU A 21 21.99 27.73 37.13
C LEU A 21 21.77 26.79 35.94
N ALA A 22 22.32 25.59 36.04
CA ALA A 22 21.99 24.50 35.15
C ALA A 22 20.54 24.07 35.43
N THR A 23 19.57 24.67 34.74
CA THR A 23 18.26 24.05 34.59
C THR A 23 18.43 22.90 33.61
N ALA A 24 18.23 21.67 34.12
CA ALA A 24 18.06 20.50 33.29
C ALA A 24 16.90 20.81 32.32
N ALA A 25 17.23 21.11 31.05
CA ALA A 25 16.24 21.13 30.00
C ALA A 25 15.70 19.70 29.89
N GLU A 26 14.48 19.48 30.37
CA GLU A 26 13.73 18.30 29.99
C GLU A 26 13.72 18.28 28.46
N ALA A 27 14.30 17.23 27.89
CA ALA A 27 14.25 17.01 26.44
C ALA A 27 12.76 16.90 26.10
N GLU A 28 12.21 17.91 25.41
CA GLU A 28 10.89 17.84 24.83
C GLU A 28 10.87 16.58 23.95
N GLU A 29 10.13 15.56 24.36
CA GLU A 29 9.88 14.39 23.53
C GLU A 29 9.27 14.88 22.23
N THR A 30 10.02 14.73 21.14
CA THR A 30 9.48 15.02 19.80
C THR A 30 8.20 14.21 19.61
N PRO A 31 7.06 14.84 19.23
CA PRO A 31 5.80 14.14 19.11
C PRO A 31 5.99 12.91 18.19
N LYS A 32 5.68 11.74 18.72
CA LYS A 32 5.73 10.50 17.95
C LYS A 32 4.88 10.70 16.69
N PRO A 33 5.41 10.46 15.47
CA PRO A 33 4.63 10.67 14.25
C PRO A 33 3.33 9.88 14.32
N ALA A 34 2.23 10.51 13.89
CA ALA A 34 0.91 9.91 13.93
C ALA A 34 0.93 8.52 13.26
N LYS A 35 0.41 7.51 13.95
CA LYS A 35 0.34 6.14 13.45
C LYS A 35 -0.81 6.04 12.45
N TRP A 36 -0.48 5.74 11.19
CA TRP A 36 -1.47 5.62 10.13
C TRP A 36 -2.03 4.22 10.05
N LYS A 37 -3.29 4.15 9.58
CA LYS A 37 -3.98 2.93 9.21
C LYS A 37 -4.02 2.83 7.69
N VAL A 38 -3.42 1.79 7.16
CA VAL A 38 -3.33 1.54 5.73
C VAL A 38 -4.14 0.29 5.40
N LEU A 39 -5.00 0.39 4.39
CA LEU A 39 -5.76 -0.73 3.86
C LEU A 39 -5.30 -1.00 2.43
N VAL A 40 -4.91 -2.24 2.14
CA VAL A 40 -4.60 -2.68 0.78
C VAL A 40 -5.65 -3.70 0.35
N ALA A 41 -6.46 -3.35 -0.64
CA ALA A 41 -7.56 -4.18 -1.11
C ALA A 41 -7.23 -4.79 -2.48
N GLY A 42 -7.14 -6.12 -2.53
CA GLY A 42 -6.99 -6.92 -3.73
C GLY A 42 -8.16 -7.86 -3.97
N ALA A 43 -8.30 -8.35 -5.19
CA ALA A 43 -9.34 -9.29 -5.54
C ALA A 43 -9.06 -10.69 -4.99
N HIS A 44 -7.82 -11.16 -5.13
CA HIS A 44 -7.41 -12.51 -4.76
C HIS A 44 -6.28 -12.52 -3.75
N PRO A 45 -6.12 -13.62 -2.99
CA PRO A 45 -4.89 -13.88 -2.27
C PRO A 45 -3.69 -13.93 -3.23
N ASP A 46 -2.74 -13.03 -3.09
CA ASP A 46 -1.53 -12.72 -3.85
C ASP A 46 -1.50 -11.33 -4.52
N ASP A 47 -2.63 -10.75 -4.92
CA ASP A 47 -2.67 -9.45 -5.57
C ASP A 47 -2.06 -8.32 -4.73
N PRO A 48 -2.43 -8.16 -3.44
CA PRO A 48 -1.85 -7.13 -2.59
C PRO A 48 -0.34 -7.29 -2.38
N GLU A 49 0.12 -8.51 -2.24
CA GLU A 49 1.54 -8.85 -2.08
C GLU A 49 2.32 -8.51 -3.35
N SER A 50 1.75 -8.81 -4.51
CA SER A 50 2.39 -8.55 -5.80
C SER A 50 2.37 -7.07 -6.18
N GLY A 51 1.25 -6.38 -5.97
CA GLY A 51 1.09 -4.96 -6.32
C GLY A 51 1.66 -3.99 -5.30
N CYS A 52 1.68 -4.35 -4.01
CA CYS A 52 1.91 -3.45 -2.88
C CYS A 52 2.84 -3.99 -1.78
N GLY A 53 3.39 -5.21 -1.90
CA GLY A 53 4.09 -5.90 -0.81
C GLY A 53 5.28 -5.12 -0.24
N GLY A 54 6.05 -4.46 -1.09
CA GLY A 54 7.16 -3.60 -0.66
C GLY A 54 6.68 -2.34 0.06
N THR A 55 5.64 -1.70 -0.44
CA THR A 55 5.01 -0.53 0.21
C THR A 55 4.41 -0.90 1.56
N ILE A 56 3.72 -2.06 1.66
CA ILE A 56 3.22 -2.62 2.93
C ILE A 56 4.39 -2.76 3.91
N ALA A 57 5.47 -3.41 3.49
CA ALA A 57 6.65 -3.62 4.32
C ALA A 57 7.23 -2.30 4.83
N ARG A 58 7.31 -1.27 3.99
CA ARG A 58 7.81 0.05 4.36
C ARG A 58 6.91 0.80 5.34
N TYR A 59 5.57 0.69 5.20
CA TYR A 59 4.65 1.25 6.19
C TYR A 59 4.81 0.59 7.55
N VAL A 60 4.87 -0.74 7.58
CA VAL A 60 5.04 -1.51 8.81
C VAL A 60 6.36 -1.17 9.51
N ASP A 61 7.47 -1.04 8.76
CA ASP A 61 8.78 -0.68 9.32
C ASP A 61 8.80 0.72 9.95
N ARG A 62 7.89 1.59 9.51
CA ARG A 62 7.67 2.92 10.11
C ARG A 62 6.68 2.91 11.28
N GLY A 63 6.19 1.75 11.68
CA GLY A 63 5.28 1.58 12.81
C GLY A 63 3.81 1.83 12.49
N HIS A 64 3.44 1.92 11.22
CA HIS A 64 2.04 2.06 10.78
C HIS A 64 1.29 0.72 10.86
N GLU A 65 -0.04 0.77 10.97
CA GLU A 65 -0.90 -0.40 10.94
C GLU A 65 -1.33 -0.70 9.50
N VAL A 66 -1.14 -1.95 9.06
CA VAL A 66 -1.55 -2.37 7.72
C VAL A 66 -2.52 -3.54 7.81
N ALA A 67 -3.68 -3.40 7.14
CA ALA A 67 -4.61 -4.48 6.87
C ALA A 67 -4.63 -4.78 5.36
N ILE A 68 -4.75 -6.06 5.02
CA ILE A 68 -4.91 -6.53 3.63
C ILE A 68 -6.31 -7.12 3.51
N LEU A 69 -7.12 -6.56 2.62
CA LEU A 69 -8.46 -7.03 2.29
C LEU A 69 -8.41 -7.81 0.97
N TYR A 70 -8.79 -9.06 1.02
CA TYR A 70 -9.04 -9.91 -0.14
C TYR A 70 -10.54 -9.94 -0.43
N LEU A 71 -10.94 -9.61 -1.66
CA LEU A 71 -12.35 -9.62 -2.07
C LEU A 71 -12.89 -11.04 -2.06
N THR A 72 -12.10 -12.01 -2.52
CA THR A 72 -12.40 -13.44 -2.57
C THR A 72 -11.39 -14.25 -1.74
N ARG A 73 -11.56 -15.56 -1.68
CA ARG A 73 -10.57 -16.48 -1.10
C ARG A 73 -9.82 -17.28 -2.15
N GLY A 74 -10.00 -16.95 -3.44
CA GLY A 74 -9.34 -17.62 -4.55
C GLY A 74 -9.91 -19.01 -4.86
N GLU A 75 -11.21 -19.16 -4.77
CA GLU A 75 -11.97 -20.42 -4.91
C GLU A 75 -11.74 -21.11 -6.26
N ALA A 76 -11.52 -20.36 -7.33
CA ALA A 76 -11.27 -20.86 -8.68
C ALA A 76 -9.77 -21.02 -9.02
N GLY A 77 -8.87 -20.59 -8.13
CA GLY A 77 -7.43 -20.41 -8.42
C GLY A 77 -6.60 -21.67 -8.46
N ILE A 78 -7.13 -22.88 -8.13
CA ILE A 78 -6.35 -24.13 -8.12
C ILE A 78 -7.01 -25.19 -8.98
N LYS A 79 -6.44 -25.45 -10.16
CA LYS A 79 -6.95 -26.46 -11.09
C LYS A 79 -7.04 -27.86 -10.44
N GLY A 80 -8.19 -28.49 -10.54
CA GLY A 80 -8.44 -29.84 -10.03
C GLY A 80 -8.78 -29.94 -8.54
N LYS A 81 -8.94 -28.80 -7.87
CA LYS A 81 -9.49 -28.70 -6.51
C LYS A 81 -10.94 -28.25 -6.55
N SER A 82 -11.70 -28.65 -5.53
CA SER A 82 -13.01 -28.03 -5.27
C SER A 82 -12.82 -26.58 -4.81
N ALA A 83 -13.89 -25.76 -4.92
CA ALA A 83 -13.88 -24.37 -4.48
C ALA A 83 -13.50 -24.23 -2.99
N ASP A 84 -14.05 -25.11 -2.13
CA ASP A 84 -13.76 -25.08 -0.70
C ASP A 84 -12.30 -25.49 -0.39
N GLU A 85 -11.77 -26.51 -1.09
CA GLU A 85 -10.36 -26.91 -0.93
C GLU A 85 -9.41 -25.79 -1.40
N ALA A 86 -9.70 -25.17 -2.56
CA ALA A 86 -8.91 -24.05 -3.07
C ALA A 86 -8.96 -22.87 -2.11
N ALA A 87 -10.15 -22.49 -1.63
CA ALA A 87 -10.33 -21.42 -0.66
C ALA A 87 -9.58 -21.66 0.65
N ALA A 88 -9.59 -22.91 1.16
CA ALA A 88 -8.87 -23.25 2.37
C ALA A 88 -7.35 -23.11 2.20
N ILE A 89 -6.80 -23.62 1.11
CA ILE A 89 -5.38 -23.53 0.77
C ILE A 89 -4.98 -22.05 0.62
N ARG A 90 -5.64 -21.31 -0.27
CA ARG A 90 -5.29 -19.92 -0.57
C ARG A 90 -5.50 -18.97 0.61
N THR A 91 -6.48 -19.23 1.47
CA THR A 91 -6.64 -18.51 2.75
C THR A 91 -5.46 -18.75 3.69
N ALA A 92 -4.95 -19.98 3.78
CA ALA A 92 -3.77 -20.28 4.59
C ALA A 92 -2.50 -19.58 4.04
N GLU A 93 -2.32 -19.60 2.72
CA GLU A 93 -1.24 -18.91 2.02
C GLU A 93 -1.30 -17.38 2.24
N ALA A 94 -2.47 -16.76 2.10
CA ALA A 94 -2.68 -15.35 2.37
C ALA A 94 -2.32 -14.97 3.81
N LYS A 95 -2.73 -15.79 4.80
CA LYS A 95 -2.34 -15.56 6.20
C LYS A 95 -0.82 -15.66 6.40
N LYS A 96 -0.15 -16.59 5.70
CA LYS A 96 1.32 -16.72 5.73
C LYS A 96 2.00 -15.51 5.10
N GLY A 97 1.53 -15.04 3.92
CA GLY A 97 2.01 -13.83 3.26
C GLY A 97 1.85 -12.59 4.15
N CYS A 98 0.66 -12.42 4.73
CA CYS A 98 0.37 -11.34 5.68
C CYS A 98 1.30 -11.39 6.91
N ALA A 99 1.59 -12.57 7.47
CA ALA A 99 2.50 -12.72 8.60
C ALA A 99 3.93 -12.29 8.26
N ILE A 100 4.42 -12.61 7.06
CA ILE A 100 5.74 -12.19 6.55
C ILE A 100 5.79 -10.65 6.44
N LEU A 101 4.74 -10.04 5.92
CA LEU A 101 4.61 -8.59 5.80
C LEU A 101 4.26 -7.90 7.12
N LYS A 102 3.91 -8.65 8.17
CA LYS A 102 3.38 -8.16 9.46
C LYS A 102 2.10 -7.32 9.27
N ALA A 103 1.27 -7.71 8.32
CA ALA A 103 -0.04 -7.12 8.04
C ALA A 103 -1.17 -8.04 8.55
N ARG A 104 -2.38 -7.51 8.68
CA ARG A 104 -3.55 -8.25 9.15
C ARG A 104 -4.49 -8.62 7.98
N PRO A 105 -4.81 -9.91 7.75
CA PRO A 105 -5.70 -10.31 6.66
C PRO A 105 -7.18 -10.09 7.00
N LEU A 106 -7.93 -9.65 5.99
CA LEU A 106 -9.40 -9.53 5.98
C LEU A 106 -9.94 -10.18 4.71
N PHE A 107 -11.16 -10.70 4.77
CA PHE A 107 -11.82 -11.33 3.62
C PHE A 107 -13.23 -10.77 3.48
N ALA A 108 -13.60 -10.30 2.27
CA ALA A 108 -14.91 -9.72 2.00
C ALA A 108 -16.00 -10.77 1.69
N GLY A 109 -15.59 -12.04 1.41
CA GLY A 109 -16.52 -13.16 1.25
C GLY A 109 -17.20 -13.24 -0.10
N GLN A 110 -16.68 -12.60 -1.14
CA GLN A 110 -17.11 -12.86 -2.51
C GLN A 110 -16.42 -14.09 -3.08
N ILE A 111 -16.96 -14.62 -4.17
CA ILE A 111 -16.48 -15.85 -4.81
C ILE A 111 -15.62 -15.50 -6.02
N ASP A 112 -14.43 -16.11 -6.10
CA ASP A 112 -13.47 -15.95 -7.19
C ASP A 112 -14.09 -16.37 -8.55
N GLY A 113 -13.99 -15.49 -9.56
CA GLY A 113 -14.59 -15.66 -10.87
C GLY A 113 -16.10 -15.39 -10.93
N ALA A 114 -16.75 -15.10 -9.79
CA ALA A 114 -18.17 -14.79 -9.68
C ALA A 114 -18.44 -13.58 -8.80
N THR A 115 -17.52 -12.62 -8.80
CA THR A 115 -17.67 -11.38 -8.03
C THR A 115 -18.83 -10.54 -8.58
N GLU A 116 -19.56 -9.92 -7.65
CA GLU A 116 -20.73 -9.11 -7.97
C GLU A 116 -20.49 -7.65 -7.59
N VAL A 117 -21.05 -6.75 -8.39
CA VAL A 117 -21.15 -5.32 -8.09
C VAL A 117 -22.61 -4.94 -8.08
N ASN A 118 -23.18 -4.90 -6.87
CA ASN A 118 -24.58 -4.56 -6.63
C ASN A 118 -24.73 -3.81 -5.29
N ALA A 119 -25.94 -3.38 -4.95
CA ALA A 119 -26.19 -2.58 -3.75
C ALA A 119 -25.74 -3.26 -2.44
N GLU A 120 -25.93 -4.58 -2.34
CA GLU A 120 -25.51 -5.38 -1.18
C GLU A 120 -23.97 -5.40 -1.05
N ARG A 121 -23.26 -5.66 -2.15
CA ARG A 121 -21.79 -5.74 -2.18
C ARG A 121 -21.14 -4.38 -1.92
N TYR A 122 -21.70 -3.31 -2.46
CA TYR A 122 -21.28 -1.95 -2.09
C TYR A 122 -21.43 -1.70 -0.58
N ALA A 123 -22.55 -2.07 0.03
CA ALA A 123 -22.76 -1.89 1.45
C ALA A 123 -21.81 -2.75 2.30
N ALA A 124 -21.58 -4.01 1.90
CA ALA A 124 -20.69 -4.94 2.59
C ALA A 124 -19.23 -4.43 2.60
N VAL A 125 -18.68 -4.07 1.43
CA VAL A 125 -17.30 -3.57 1.33
C VAL A 125 -17.15 -2.23 2.05
N ARG A 126 -18.12 -1.31 1.89
CA ARG A 126 -18.12 -0.04 2.63
C ARG A 126 -18.06 -0.24 4.15
N LYS A 127 -18.84 -1.19 4.69
CA LYS A 127 -18.83 -1.50 6.14
C LYS A 127 -17.45 -1.97 6.60
N ILE A 128 -16.74 -2.77 5.81
CA ILE A 128 -15.38 -3.20 6.12
C ILE A 128 -14.45 -1.98 6.14
N VAL A 129 -14.45 -1.17 5.09
CA VAL A 129 -13.59 0.03 5.00
C VAL A 129 -13.89 1.01 6.14
N GLU A 130 -15.17 1.23 6.47
CA GLU A 130 -15.58 2.10 7.56
C GLU A 130 -15.10 1.59 8.93
N SER A 131 -15.13 0.28 9.16
CA SER A 131 -14.65 -0.31 10.42
C SER A 131 -13.15 -0.20 10.60
N GLU A 132 -12.38 -0.25 9.51
CA GLU A 132 -10.94 -0.11 9.50
C GLU A 132 -10.49 1.35 9.72
N LYS A 133 -11.30 2.33 9.33
CA LYS A 133 -11.00 3.77 9.41
C LYS A 133 -9.62 4.11 8.83
N PRO A 134 -9.37 3.74 7.56
CA PRO A 134 -8.05 3.93 6.97
C PRO A 134 -7.75 5.41 6.71
N ASP A 135 -6.47 5.77 6.82
CA ASP A 135 -5.94 7.04 6.35
C ASP A 135 -5.53 6.95 4.87
N VAL A 136 -5.11 5.76 4.44
CA VAL A 136 -4.67 5.47 3.08
C VAL A 136 -5.24 4.13 2.63
N VAL A 137 -5.75 4.09 1.39
CA VAL A 137 -6.23 2.86 0.76
C VAL A 137 -5.54 2.67 -0.59
N PHE A 138 -5.10 1.44 -0.83
CA PHE A 138 -4.62 0.99 -2.12
C PHE A 138 -5.57 -0.06 -2.68
N THR A 139 -5.84 -0.02 -4.00
CA THR A 139 -6.66 -1.02 -4.68
C THR A 139 -6.22 -1.18 -6.14
N HIS A 140 -6.81 -2.14 -6.85
CA HIS A 140 -6.53 -2.34 -8.25
C HIS A 140 -6.82 -1.11 -9.11
N TRP A 141 -6.02 -0.92 -10.16
CA TRP A 141 -6.35 -0.02 -11.26
C TRP A 141 -7.63 -0.49 -11.97
N PRO A 142 -8.57 0.42 -12.28
CA PRO A 142 -9.90 0.01 -12.77
C PRO A 142 -9.91 -0.55 -14.21
N ILE A 143 -8.83 -0.37 -14.98
CA ILE A 143 -8.71 -0.92 -16.34
C ILE A 143 -7.79 -2.13 -16.30
N ASP A 144 -8.38 -3.29 -16.09
CA ASP A 144 -7.70 -4.57 -15.94
C ASP A 144 -8.45 -5.64 -16.72
N SER A 145 -7.76 -6.65 -17.25
CA SER A 145 -8.38 -7.74 -17.97
C SER A 145 -9.19 -8.68 -17.07
N HIS A 146 -8.82 -8.77 -15.76
CA HIS A 146 -9.53 -9.61 -14.81
C HIS A 146 -10.81 -8.93 -14.27
N PRO A 147 -11.99 -9.56 -14.38
CA PRO A 147 -13.25 -8.95 -13.92
C PRO A 147 -13.26 -8.68 -12.42
N ASP A 148 -12.70 -9.56 -11.61
CA ASP A 148 -12.67 -9.41 -10.15
C ASP A 148 -11.79 -8.23 -9.69
N HIS A 149 -10.70 -7.93 -10.43
CA HIS A 149 -9.87 -6.74 -10.18
C HIS A 149 -10.67 -5.46 -10.40
N ARG A 150 -11.44 -5.41 -11.51
CA ARG A 150 -12.32 -4.27 -11.79
C ARG A 150 -13.42 -4.15 -10.75
N ALA A 151 -14.02 -5.27 -10.33
CA ALA A 151 -15.03 -5.29 -9.27
C ALA A 151 -14.46 -4.76 -7.94
N CYS A 152 -13.29 -5.24 -7.53
CA CYS A 152 -12.60 -4.77 -6.32
C CYS A 152 -12.35 -3.26 -6.37
N SER A 153 -11.78 -2.77 -7.47
CA SER A 153 -11.54 -1.35 -7.70
C SER A 153 -12.81 -0.51 -7.56
N LEU A 154 -13.89 -0.93 -8.20
CA LEU A 154 -15.17 -0.22 -8.20
C LEU A 154 -15.83 -0.21 -6.81
N LEU A 155 -15.79 -1.32 -6.09
CA LEU A 155 -16.33 -1.42 -4.73
C LEU A 155 -15.59 -0.53 -3.73
N ILE A 156 -14.27 -0.46 -3.83
CA ILE A 156 -13.43 0.43 -3.00
C ILE A 156 -13.67 1.90 -3.38
N TYR A 157 -13.79 2.22 -4.67
CA TYR A 157 -14.09 3.57 -5.12
C TYR A 157 -15.45 4.08 -4.61
N ASP A 158 -16.50 3.23 -4.66
CA ASP A 158 -17.81 3.59 -4.08
C ASP A 158 -17.70 3.81 -2.56
N ALA A 159 -16.98 2.94 -1.86
CA ALA A 159 -16.75 3.11 -0.42
C ALA A 159 -16.09 4.46 -0.12
N TRP A 160 -15.06 4.85 -0.90
CA TRP A 160 -14.41 6.16 -0.79
C TRP A 160 -15.39 7.32 -0.98
N LEU A 161 -16.24 7.26 -2.01
CA LEU A 161 -17.25 8.28 -2.26
C LEU A 161 -18.24 8.38 -1.09
N ARG A 162 -18.79 7.24 -0.64
CA ARG A 162 -19.83 7.18 0.39
C ARG A 162 -19.32 7.51 1.80
N LEU A 163 -18.05 7.30 2.06
CA LEU A 163 -17.39 7.68 3.32
C LEU A 163 -16.87 9.13 3.31
N GLY A 164 -17.27 9.93 2.32
CA GLY A 164 -17.01 11.37 2.28
C GLY A 164 -15.60 11.71 1.82
N ARG A 165 -14.94 10.84 1.04
CA ARG A 165 -13.62 11.07 0.43
C ARG A 165 -12.53 11.41 1.44
N LYS A 166 -12.55 10.75 2.62
CA LYS A 166 -11.73 11.16 3.78
C LYS A 166 -10.34 10.55 3.82
N PHE A 167 -10.08 9.48 3.06
CA PHE A 167 -8.79 8.81 3.00
C PHE A 167 -8.10 9.00 1.64
N ALA A 168 -6.79 8.91 1.61
CA ALA A 168 -6.02 8.91 0.37
C ALA A 168 -6.29 7.61 -0.40
N LEU A 169 -6.55 7.70 -1.69
CA LEU A 169 -6.84 6.56 -2.54
C LEU A 169 -5.77 6.45 -3.63
N TYR A 170 -5.13 5.27 -3.69
CA TYR A 170 -4.14 4.90 -4.68
C TYR A 170 -4.53 3.63 -5.40
N TYR A 171 -4.17 3.57 -6.68
CA TYR A 171 -4.36 2.39 -7.50
C TYR A 171 -3.01 1.76 -7.84
N PHE A 172 -2.93 0.42 -7.73
CA PHE A 172 -1.76 -0.34 -8.11
C PHE A 172 -1.98 -1.20 -9.36
N GLU A 173 -0.90 -1.59 -10.00
CA GLU A 173 -0.89 -2.61 -11.04
C GLU A 173 -0.42 -3.94 -10.45
N VAL A 174 -0.96 -5.07 -10.93
CA VAL A 174 -0.53 -6.41 -10.50
C VAL A 174 0.30 -7.12 -11.54
N ASN A 175 0.23 -6.69 -12.79
CA ASN A 175 0.98 -7.30 -13.87
C ASN A 175 1.26 -6.31 -14.99
N LEU A 176 2.33 -6.54 -15.74
CA LEU A 176 2.68 -5.72 -16.90
C LEU A 176 1.51 -5.64 -17.90
N GLY A 177 1.44 -4.57 -18.65
CA GLY A 177 0.43 -4.09 -19.58
C GLY A 177 -0.52 -5.08 -20.27
N GLY A 178 -0.26 -6.38 -20.21
CA GLY A 178 -1.19 -7.42 -20.69
C GLY A 178 -2.42 -7.60 -19.80
N GLN A 179 -2.28 -7.42 -18.49
CA GLN A 179 -3.36 -7.53 -17.51
C GLN A 179 -3.86 -6.16 -17.07
N THR A 180 -3.05 -5.40 -16.35
CA THR A 180 -3.36 -4.00 -16.04
C THR A 180 -3.03 -3.12 -17.24
N GLN A 181 -4.04 -2.45 -17.80
CA GLN A 181 -3.91 -1.71 -19.04
C GLN A 181 -3.97 -0.19 -18.82
N CYS A 182 -3.32 0.58 -19.68
CA CYS A 182 -3.31 2.05 -19.64
C CYS A 182 -2.84 2.63 -18.29
N PHE A 183 -2.05 1.90 -17.53
CA PHE A 183 -1.55 2.34 -16.22
C PHE A 183 -0.43 3.38 -16.44
N ARG A 184 -0.66 4.59 -15.94
CA ARG A 184 0.31 5.68 -15.97
C ARG A 184 0.57 6.15 -14.55
N PRO A 185 1.61 5.64 -13.89
CA PRO A 185 1.87 5.96 -12.50
C PRO A 185 2.17 7.43 -12.30
N THR A 186 1.72 7.96 -11.17
CA THR A 186 1.98 9.33 -10.71
C THR A 186 2.90 9.36 -9.49
N HIS A 187 3.01 8.23 -8.80
CA HIS A 187 3.77 8.07 -7.56
C HIS A 187 4.54 6.76 -7.57
N TYR A 188 5.68 6.76 -6.89
CA TYR A 188 6.56 5.60 -6.77
C TYR A 188 6.98 5.43 -5.32
N VAL A 189 7.25 4.19 -4.93
CA VAL A 189 7.85 3.85 -3.63
C VAL A 189 9.07 2.99 -3.90
N ASP A 190 10.24 3.46 -3.44
CA ASP A 190 11.46 2.65 -3.46
C ASP A 190 11.31 1.45 -2.54
N ILE A 191 11.33 0.26 -3.09
CA ILE A 191 11.21 -1.01 -2.36
C ILE A 191 12.53 -1.80 -2.32
N THR A 192 13.62 -1.22 -2.81
CA THR A 192 14.91 -1.90 -2.94
C THR A 192 15.34 -2.62 -1.67
N ALA A 193 15.23 -1.95 -0.52
CA ALA A 193 15.65 -2.51 0.77
C ALA A 193 14.71 -3.59 1.32
N VAL A 194 13.46 -3.63 0.88
CA VAL A 194 12.40 -4.51 1.40
C VAL A 194 11.90 -5.54 0.38
N GLU A 195 12.45 -5.52 -0.84
CA GLU A 195 12.10 -6.48 -1.89
C GLU A 195 12.23 -7.95 -1.43
N PRO A 196 13.27 -8.36 -0.70
CA PRO A 196 13.35 -9.75 -0.24
C PRO A 196 12.13 -10.18 0.60
N ARG A 197 11.61 -9.29 1.46
CA ARG A 197 10.41 -9.58 2.26
C ARG A 197 9.14 -9.62 1.40
N LYS A 198 9.01 -8.73 0.42
CA LYS A 198 7.93 -8.80 -0.58
C LYS A 198 7.97 -10.10 -1.34
N ARG A 199 9.14 -10.50 -1.84
CA ARG A 199 9.36 -11.75 -2.55
C ARG A 199 8.93 -12.96 -1.73
N ASP A 200 9.36 -13.01 -0.46
CA ASP A 200 9.01 -14.11 0.44
C ASP A 200 7.49 -14.16 0.69
N ALA A 201 6.81 -13.01 0.79
CA ALA A 201 5.36 -12.94 0.89
C ALA A 201 4.66 -13.44 -0.38
N CYS A 202 5.15 -13.09 -1.56
CA CYS A 202 4.64 -13.60 -2.84
C CYS A 202 4.84 -15.11 -2.97
N PHE A 203 6.01 -15.65 -2.55
CA PHE A 203 6.27 -17.08 -2.56
C PHE A 203 5.48 -17.86 -1.50
N ALA A 204 4.91 -17.21 -0.49
CA ALA A 204 4.01 -17.84 0.45
C ALA A 204 2.72 -18.37 -0.21
N HIS A 205 2.36 -17.83 -1.39
CA HIS A 205 1.28 -18.31 -2.25
C HIS A 205 1.78 -19.49 -3.13
N GLU A 206 2.15 -20.59 -2.47
CA GLU A 206 2.80 -21.76 -3.10
C GLU A 206 1.93 -22.38 -4.20
N SER A 207 0.59 -22.41 -4.02
CA SER A 207 -0.34 -22.93 -5.01
C SER A 207 -0.31 -22.17 -6.33
N GLN A 208 0.10 -20.90 -6.30
CA GLN A 208 0.21 -20.01 -7.47
C GLN A 208 1.63 -19.97 -8.03
N ASN A 209 2.64 -20.21 -7.19
CA ASN A 209 4.06 -20.11 -7.52
C ASN A 209 4.79 -21.45 -7.57
N ALA A 210 4.10 -22.60 -7.45
CA ALA A 210 4.69 -23.92 -7.31
C ALA A 210 5.68 -24.33 -8.44
N LYS A 211 5.74 -23.56 -9.52
CA LYS A 211 6.68 -23.75 -10.64
C LYS A 211 7.65 -22.59 -10.84
N GLY A 212 7.76 -21.67 -9.87
CA GLY A 212 8.76 -20.59 -9.86
C GLY A 212 8.56 -19.52 -10.92
N GLY A 213 7.40 -19.50 -11.61
CA GLY A 213 7.30 -18.77 -12.87
C GLY A 213 6.89 -17.31 -12.78
N TRP A 214 5.85 -16.94 -12.03
CA TRP A 214 5.32 -15.61 -12.24
C TRP A 214 6.04 -14.49 -11.45
N TYR A 215 6.53 -14.76 -10.23
CA TYR A 215 7.19 -13.68 -9.49
C TYR A 215 8.50 -13.21 -10.16
N PRO A 216 9.51 -14.11 -10.42
CA PRO A 216 10.74 -13.67 -11.05
C PRO A 216 10.55 -13.17 -12.49
N ASP A 217 9.65 -13.79 -13.26
CA ASP A 217 9.50 -13.47 -14.68
C ASP A 217 8.68 -12.19 -14.95
N MET A 218 7.75 -11.85 -14.08
CA MET A 218 6.87 -10.69 -14.27
C MET A 218 7.11 -9.59 -13.24
N HIS A 219 7.00 -9.91 -11.94
CA HIS A 219 7.04 -8.86 -10.91
C HIS A 219 8.43 -8.26 -10.71
N VAL A 220 9.50 -9.05 -10.76
CA VAL A 220 10.86 -8.52 -10.68
C VAL A 220 11.16 -7.58 -11.84
N LYS A 221 10.78 -7.97 -13.07
CA LYS A 221 10.97 -7.12 -14.25
C LYS A 221 10.16 -5.81 -14.16
N MET A 222 8.92 -5.89 -13.67
CA MET A 222 8.08 -4.72 -13.45
C MET A 222 8.70 -3.78 -12.41
N GLN A 223 9.14 -4.30 -11.28
CA GLN A 223 9.76 -3.51 -10.21
C GLN A 223 11.06 -2.83 -10.67
N LEU A 224 11.89 -3.52 -11.46
CA LEU A 224 13.09 -2.94 -12.07
C LEU A 224 12.72 -1.82 -13.06
N TYR A 225 11.71 -2.05 -13.92
CA TYR A 225 11.24 -1.04 -14.85
C TYR A 225 10.71 0.21 -14.10
N ARG A 226 9.91 0.04 -13.07
CA ARG A 226 9.42 1.15 -12.24
C ARG A 226 10.53 1.84 -11.47
N GLY A 227 11.55 1.09 -11.04
CA GLY A 227 12.76 1.65 -10.46
C GLY A 227 13.52 2.56 -11.43
N MET A 228 13.63 2.16 -12.69
CA MET A 228 14.25 3.00 -13.75
C MET A 228 13.49 4.33 -13.94
N GLU A 229 12.16 4.33 -13.89
CA GLU A 229 11.35 5.55 -14.04
C GLU A 229 11.62 6.57 -12.92
N CYS A 230 11.88 6.11 -11.69
CA CYS A 230 12.11 6.98 -10.53
C CYS A 230 13.56 6.98 -10.00
N ARG A 231 14.49 6.38 -10.73
CA ARG A 231 15.95 6.38 -10.44
C ARG A 231 16.34 5.65 -9.15
N VAL A 232 15.68 4.56 -8.84
CA VAL A 232 16.05 3.61 -7.79
C VAL A 232 16.22 2.21 -8.38
N HIS A 233 16.69 1.24 -7.61
CA HIS A 233 16.88 -0.11 -8.14
C HIS A 233 15.57 -0.83 -8.39
N MET A 234 14.67 -0.83 -7.43
CA MET A 234 13.32 -1.43 -7.55
C MET A 234 12.27 -0.53 -6.92
N ALA A 235 11.16 -0.35 -7.62
CA ALA A 235 10.02 0.43 -7.13
C ALA A 235 8.68 -0.26 -7.35
N GLU A 236 7.72 0.07 -6.52
CA GLU A 236 6.29 -0.08 -6.79
C GLU A 236 5.74 1.26 -7.25
N ALA A 237 4.75 1.21 -8.15
CA ALA A 237 4.18 2.38 -8.78
C ALA A 237 2.67 2.48 -8.57
N PHE A 238 2.19 3.71 -8.40
CA PHE A 238 0.81 3.98 -8.04
C PHE A 238 0.24 5.15 -8.84
N VAL A 239 -1.07 5.10 -9.11
CA VAL A 239 -1.83 6.26 -9.56
C VAL A 239 -2.59 6.80 -8.35
N HIS A 240 -2.31 8.04 -7.97
CA HIS A 240 -3.10 8.76 -6.96
C HIS A 240 -4.44 9.18 -7.55
N HIS A 241 -5.54 8.95 -6.85
CA HIS A 241 -6.84 9.47 -7.25
C HIS A 241 -6.92 10.98 -7.00
N GLU A 242 -7.01 11.77 -8.07
CA GLU A 242 -6.83 13.24 -8.04
C GLU A 242 -7.70 13.99 -7.02
N GLN A 243 -8.91 13.48 -6.75
CA GLN A 243 -9.85 14.10 -5.81
C GLN A 243 -9.69 13.60 -4.36
N SER A 244 -8.76 12.69 -4.11
CA SER A 244 -8.51 12.20 -2.74
C SER A 244 -7.48 13.07 -2.02
N PRO A 245 -7.50 13.10 -0.68
CA PRO A 245 -6.42 13.73 0.07
C PRO A 245 -5.06 13.11 -0.30
N TYR A 246 -3.99 13.89 -0.24
CA TYR A 246 -2.64 13.33 -0.35
C TYR A 246 -2.32 12.54 0.91
N GLY A 247 -2.25 11.22 0.80
CA GLY A 247 -1.64 10.38 1.81
C GLY A 247 -0.12 10.43 1.68
N ARG A 248 0.60 10.39 2.79
CA ARG A 248 2.05 10.27 2.74
C ARG A 248 2.41 8.84 2.37
N LEU A 249 2.87 8.62 1.16
CA LEU A 249 3.56 7.39 0.81
C LEU A 249 4.82 7.26 1.68
N PRO A 250 5.28 6.03 1.97
CA PRO A 250 6.59 5.87 2.61
C PRO A 250 7.64 6.60 1.78
N ASP A 251 8.35 7.54 2.40
CA ASP A 251 9.33 8.40 1.73
C ASP A 251 10.32 7.56 0.89
N MET A 252 10.59 8.06 -0.32
CA MET A 252 11.64 7.52 -1.18
C MET A 252 13.03 7.83 -0.62
#